data_fe455308591b21187cdf96f3230f0e0a
#
_entry.id   fe455308591b21187cdf96f3230f0e0a
#
_cell.length_a   1.000
_cell.length_b   1.000
_cell.length_c   1.000
_cell.angle_alpha   90.00
_cell.angle_beta   90.00
_cell.angle_gamma   90.00
#
_symmetry.space_group_name_H-M   'P 1'
#
loop_
_entity.id
_entity.type
_entity.pdbx_description
1 polymer ?
#
loop_
_entity_poly.entity_id
_entity_poly.type
_entity_poly.pdbx_seq_one_letter_code
_entity_poly.pdbx_strand_id
1 'polypeptide(L)'
;MSQRNRFFAFLGLLLVLAAIYYFFSSDHSSDLVLIGTVDANQVVVSPKMSGRIERLAVDEGTEVKAGDTIAVLDAQELTADRQAAEAVLASLRHQVSQTRATEQQTAGETSSGVVNAQARLRAAQATLLQAQADLQRIQGDTRRSVALAQQGIASQQQADQAAAQLKAQEALVRAAEDQSRAAQADLVTAQAHTRQTQAAQSNVASTRAQQLNAKAQLEAAEARLGYTKVTAPVSGVVTVRAAREGEVVNLGQPIAIITDLNDTWVRAAIPETEAVHIALGDQLRVRLPSGDIVAGKVIFKAPEADFATQRDVNRRKRDIKAIALKLQVDNSKRNLVPGMTAEILVPKTKVEGR
;
A
#
# COMPACT_ATOMS: atom_id res chain seq x y z
N MET A 1 60.96 44.81 -68.09
CA MET A 1 60.28 43.53 -67.90
C MET A 1 59.41 43.26 -69.12
N SER A 2 59.68 42.20 -69.88
CA SER A 2 59.02 41.89 -71.13
C SER A 2 57.50 41.55 -70.82
N GLN A 3 56.62 41.87 -71.75
CA GLN A 3 55.19 41.60 -71.63
C GLN A 3 54.89 40.13 -71.29
N ARG A 4 55.77 39.22 -71.64
CA ARG A 4 55.72 37.80 -71.38
C ARG A 4 55.79 37.46 -69.86
N ASN A 5 56.68 38.20 -69.11
CA ASN A 5 56.84 38.00 -67.66
C ASN A 5 55.63 38.53 -66.86
N ARG A 6 54.99 39.60 -67.33
CA ARG A 6 53.75 40.13 -66.71
C ARG A 6 52.55 39.17 -66.90
N PHE A 7 52.48 38.48 -68.05
CA PHE A 7 51.49 37.49 -68.33
C PHE A 7 51.59 36.25 -67.39
N PHE A 8 52.85 35.76 -67.20
CA PHE A 8 53.10 34.65 -66.29
C PHE A 8 52.88 35.02 -64.82
N ALA A 9 53.17 36.24 -64.41
CA ALA A 9 52.88 36.72 -63.06
C ALA A 9 51.42 36.86 -62.83
N PHE A 10 50.62 37.31 -63.80
CA PHE A 10 49.17 37.39 -63.68
C PHE A 10 48.52 35.99 -63.66
N LEU A 11 49.01 35.06 -64.47
CA LEU A 11 48.51 33.65 -64.48
C LEU A 11 48.86 32.95 -63.15
N GLY A 12 50.05 33.21 -62.60
CA GLY A 12 50.45 32.69 -61.28
C GLY A 12 49.56 33.23 -60.14
N LEU A 13 49.23 34.52 -60.15
CA LEU A 13 48.34 35.14 -59.20
C LEU A 13 46.90 34.56 -59.29
N LEU A 14 46.43 34.33 -60.50
CA LEU A 14 45.09 33.76 -60.76
C LEU A 14 45.02 32.29 -60.30
N LEU A 15 46.08 31.49 -60.46
CA LEU A 15 46.18 30.13 -59.94
C LEU A 15 46.22 30.12 -58.40
N VAL A 16 46.94 31.06 -57.77
CA VAL A 16 46.99 31.19 -56.30
C VAL A 16 45.60 31.58 -55.77
N LEU A 17 44.91 32.53 -56.41
CA LEU A 17 43.57 32.92 -56.05
C LEU A 17 42.56 31.75 -56.26
N ALA A 18 42.69 31.00 -57.31
CA ALA A 18 41.89 29.82 -57.59
C ALA A 18 42.16 28.69 -56.55
N ALA A 19 43.42 28.50 -56.15
CA ALA A 19 43.80 27.56 -55.08
C ALA A 19 43.30 27.98 -53.72
N ILE A 20 43.36 29.27 -53.36
CA ILE A 20 42.78 29.81 -52.14
C ILE A 20 41.27 29.66 -52.17
N TYR A 21 40.62 30.03 -53.28
CA TYR A 21 39.16 29.82 -53.43
C TYR A 21 38.76 28.35 -53.33
N TYR A 22 39.53 27.45 -53.94
CA TYR A 22 39.29 26.00 -53.86
C TYR A 22 39.51 25.48 -52.44
N PHE A 23 40.54 25.95 -51.72
CA PHE A 23 40.83 25.55 -50.36
C PHE A 23 39.78 26.09 -49.38
N PHE A 24 39.30 27.32 -49.57
CA PHE A 24 38.21 27.92 -48.75
C PHE A 24 36.84 27.38 -49.12
N SER A 25 36.61 26.95 -50.36
CA SER A 25 35.37 26.42 -50.85
C SER A 25 35.21 24.93 -50.58
N SER A 26 36.30 24.20 -50.34
CA SER A 26 36.29 22.74 -50.14
C SER A 26 36.00 22.29 -48.71
N ASP A 27 35.86 23.23 -47.79
CA ASP A 27 35.62 22.91 -46.36
C ASP A 27 34.11 22.90 -45.98
N HIS A 28 33.23 22.48 -46.93
CA HIS A 28 31.86 22.11 -46.59
C HIS A 28 31.85 20.62 -46.29
N SER A 29 32.34 20.24 -45.11
CA SER A 29 32.03 18.96 -44.52
C SER A 29 30.52 18.91 -44.24
N SER A 30 29.77 18.44 -45.22
CA SER A 30 28.31 18.30 -45.06
C SER A 30 28.05 17.24 -44.01
N ASP A 31 27.62 17.67 -42.81
CA ASP A 31 27.08 16.76 -41.78
C ASP A 31 26.02 15.83 -42.39
N LEU A 32 25.96 14.58 -41.95
CA LEU A 32 24.88 13.71 -42.31
C LEU A 32 23.60 14.22 -41.60
N VAL A 33 22.61 14.61 -42.38
CA VAL A 33 21.32 15.09 -41.86
C VAL A 33 20.33 13.93 -41.81
N LEU A 34 19.88 13.58 -40.61
CA LEU A 34 18.82 12.58 -40.41
C LEU A 34 17.53 13.32 -40.04
N ILE A 35 16.46 13.01 -40.78
CA ILE A 35 15.15 13.54 -40.46
C ILE A 35 14.54 12.68 -39.37
N GLY A 36 14.16 13.30 -38.28
CA GLY A 36 13.52 12.68 -37.13
C GLY A 36 12.19 13.34 -36.78
N THR A 37 11.46 12.71 -35.90
CA THR A 37 10.20 13.21 -35.35
C THR A 37 10.35 13.38 -33.86
N VAL A 38 9.91 14.52 -33.34
CA VAL A 38 9.81 14.78 -31.90
C VAL A 38 8.72 13.88 -31.33
N ASP A 39 9.00 13.23 -30.23
CA ASP A 39 8.10 12.36 -29.51
C ASP A 39 8.22 12.64 -28.01
N ALA A 40 7.22 12.27 -27.22
CA ALA A 40 7.24 12.45 -25.77
C ALA A 40 6.49 11.31 -25.10
N ASN A 41 6.68 11.18 -23.77
CA ASN A 41 5.98 10.15 -23.02
C ASN A 41 4.49 10.49 -22.93
N GLN A 42 3.64 9.56 -23.39
CA GLN A 42 2.20 9.70 -23.38
C GLN A 42 1.59 8.68 -22.44
N VAL A 43 0.75 9.13 -21.53
CA VAL A 43 0.04 8.30 -20.56
C VAL A 43 -1.45 8.40 -20.80
N VAL A 44 -2.08 7.24 -21.04
CA VAL A 44 -3.52 7.12 -21.18
C VAL A 44 -4.15 7.11 -19.80
N VAL A 45 -5.01 8.07 -19.53
CA VAL A 45 -5.82 8.15 -18.31
C VAL A 45 -7.13 7.43 -18.55
N SER A 46 -7.38 6.38 -17.76
CA SER A 46 -8.59 5.58 -17.83
C SER A 46 -9.17 5.34 -16.42
N PRO A 47 -10.49 5.13 -16.29
CA PRO A 47 -11.12 4.88 -15.01
C PRO A 47 -10.82 3.47 -14.51
N LYS A 48 -10.81 3.30 -13.19
CA LYS A 48 -10.66 2.00 -12.50
C LYS A 48 -11.99 1.26 -12.32
N MET A 49 -13.09 1.86 -12.76
CA MET A 49 -14.43 1.29 -12.72
C MET A 49 -15.31 1.87 -13.83
N SER A 50 -16.38 1.18 -14.18
CA SER A 50 -17.36 1.71 -15.12
C SER A 50 -18.30 2.69 -14.41
N GLY A 51 -18.70 3.75 -15.12
CA GLY A 51 -19.62 4.75 -14.58
C GLY A 51 -19.90 5.87 -15.59
N ARG A 52 -20.89 6.70 -15.29
CA ARG A 52 -21.18 7.90 -16.06
C ARG A 52 -20.25 9.04 -15.60
N ILE A 53 -19.66 9.77 -16.53
CA ILE A 53 -18.90 10.98 -16.22
C ILE A 53 -19.89 12.07 -15.79
N GLU A 54 -19.85 12.45 -14.53
CA GLU A 54 -20.61 13.56 -13.98
C GLU A 54 -19.98 14.90 -14.37
N ARG A 55 -18.64 14.97 -14.28
CA ARG A 55 -17.86 16.17 -14.59
C ARG A 55 -16.50 15.80 -15.15
N LEU A 56 -16.10 16.51 -16.20
CA LEU A 56 -14.75 16.45 -16.76
C LEU A 56 -14.04 17.78 -16.47
N ALA A 57 -12.98 17.72 -15.66
CA ALA A 57 -12.31 18.92 -15.13
C ALA A 57 -11.24 19.50 -16.06
N VAL A 58 -10.98 18.85 -17.21
CA VAL A 58 -9.89 19.21 -18.13
C VAL A 58 -10.36 19.21 -19.58
N ASP A 59 -9.76 20.09 -20.37
CA ASP A 59 -9.89 20.15 -21.82
C ASP A 59 -8.53 19.92 -22.51
N GLU A 60 -8.56 19.74 -23.82
CA GLU A 60 -7.34 19.68 -24.64
C GLU A 60 -6.50 20.94 -24.47
N GLY A 61 -5.20 20.78 -24.27
CA GLY A 61 -4.28 21.88 -23.98
C GLY A 61 -4.17 22.25 -22.49
N THR A 62 -4.98 21.68 -21.61
CA THR A 62 -4.90 21.94 -20.16
C THR A 62 -3.64 21.35 -19.56
N GLU A 63 -2.87 22.13 -18.82
CA GLU A 63 -1.77 21.64 -18.00
C GLU A 63 -2.29 21.01 -16.71
N VAL A 64 -1.78 19.83 -16.38
CA VAL A 64 -2.15 19.07 -15.18
C VAL A 64 -0.92 18.60 -14.43
N LYS A 65 -1.03 18.51 -13.11
CA LYS A 65 -0.03 17.90 -12.23
C LYS A 65 -0.46 16.49 -11.85
N ALA A 66 0.50 15.64 -11.53
CA ALA A 66 0.21 14.33 -10.96
C ALA A 66 -0.69 14.47 -9.71
N GLY A 67 -1.82 13.75 -9.71
CA GLY A 67 -2.83 13.82 -8.65
C GLY A 67 -4.01 14.76 -8.93
N ASP A 68 -3.92 15.66 -9.93
CA ASP A 68 -5.02 16.52 -10.30
C ASP A 68 -6.23 15.71 -10.81
N THR A 69 -7.44 16.17 -10.50
CA THR A 69 -8.66 15.48 -10.92
C THR A 69 -8.92 15.74 -12.41
N ILE A 70 -8.99 14.67 -13.18
CA ILE A 70 -9.30 14.70 -14.63
C ILE A 70 -10.80 14.58 -14.85
N ALA A 71 -11.43 13.59 -14.19
CA ALA A 71 -12.86 13.34 -14.30
C ALA A 71 -13.43 12.88 -12.97
N VAL A 72 -14.70 13.14 -12.76
CA VAL A 72 -15.50 12.63 -11.65
C VAL A 72 -16.64 11.81 -12.23
N LEU A 73 -16.73 10.56 -11.81
CA LEU A 73 -17.84 9.67 -12.16
C LEU A 73 -18.98 9.83 -11.16
N ASP A 74 -20.20 9.53 -11.59
CA ASP A 74 -21.36 9.48 -10.72
C ASP A 74 -21.10 8.57 -9.51
N ALA A 75 -21.22 9.14 -8.33
CA ALA A 75 -20.86 8.52 -7.06
C ALA A 75 -22.08 8.26 -6.17
N GLN A 76 -23.32 8.47 -6.64
CA GLN A 76 -24.51 8.44 -5.81
C GLN A 76 -24.72 7.07 -5.14
N GLU A 77 -24.65 6.00 -5.91
CA GLU A 77 -24.79 4.63 -5.42
C GLU A 77 -23.66 4.25 -4.44
N LEU A 78 -22.42 4.54 -4.80
CA LEU A 78 -21.25 4.24 -3.97
C LEU A 78 -21.20 5.03 -2.67
N THR A 79 -21.75 6.26 -2.69
CA THR A 79 -21.90 7.08 -1.49
C THR A 79 -22.92 6.47 -0.54
N ALA A 80 -24.05 5.96 -1.08
CA ALA A 80 -25.06 5.23 -0.30
C ALA A 80 -24.49 3.93 0.29
N ASP A 81 -23.73 3.16 -0.50
CA ASP A 81 -23.06 1.94 -0.04
C ASP A 81 -22.07 2.21 1.10
N ARG A 82 -21.25 3.27 0.96
CA ARG A 82 -20.33 3.69 2.03
C ARG A 82 -21.09 4.05 3.31
N GLN A 83 -22.19 4.83 3.19
CA GLN A 83 -23.03 5.20 4.34
C GLN A 83 -23.67 3.97 5.00
N ALA A 84 -24.14 3.01 4.22
CA ALA A 84 -24.69 1.76 4.74
C ALA A 84 -23.62 0.95 5.50
N ALA A 85 -22.43 0.81 4.94
CA ALA A 85 -21.31 0.13 5.62
C ALA A 85 -20.88 0.85 6.92
N GLU A 86 -20.89 2.18 6.93
CA GLU A 86 -20.61 3.00 8.10
C GLU A 86 -21.65 2.80 9.21
N ALA A 87 -22.94 2.74 8.84
CA ALA A 87 -24.02 2.47 9.79
C ALA A 87 -23.92 1.07 10.41
N VAL A 88 -23.57 0.05 9.61
CA VAL A 88 -23.32 -1.32 10.10
C VAL A 88 -22.15 -1.34 11.08
N LEU A 89 -21.04 -0.67 10.76
CA LEU A 89 -19.89 -0.56 11.68
C LEU A 89 -20.28 0.14 12.99
N ALA A 90 -21.06 1.22 12.91
CA ALA A 90 -21.55 1.93 14.10
C ALA A 90 -22.41 1.05 15.00
N SER A 91 -23.36 0.28 14.43
CA SER A 91 -24.20 -0.66 15.18
C SER A 91 -23.38 -1.73 15.89
N LEU A 92 -22.38 -2.31 15.21
CA LEU A 92 -21.49 -3.32 15.79
C LEU A 92 -20.59 -2.75 16.89
N ARG A 93 -20.18 -1.47 16.81
CA ARG A 93 -19.46 -0.79 17.91
C ARG A 93 -20.31 -0.73 19.17
N HIS A 94 -21.59 -0.38 19.04
CA HIS A 94 -22.52 -0.39 20.17
C HIS A 94 -22.74 -1.81 20.70
N GLN A 95 -22.85 -2.81 19.85
CA GLN A 95 -23.00 -4.21 20.28
C GLN A 95 -21.76 -4.72 21.05
N VAL A 96 -20.54 -4.39 20.61
CA VAL A 96 -19.32 -4.72 21.34
C VAL A 96 -19.32 -4.04 22.73
N SER A 97 -19.73 -2.78 22.83
CA SER A 97 -19.85 -2.07 24.10
C SER A 97 -20.83 -2.76 25.04
N GLN A 98 -22.00 -3.17 24.55
CA GLN A 98 -23.03 -3.87 25.30
C GLN A 98 -22.56 -5.24 25.77
N THR A 99 -22.00 -6.07 24.88
CA THR A 99 -21.45 -7.40 25.25
C THR A 99 -20.32 -7.29 26.26
N ARG A 100 -19.50 -6.25 26.17
CA ARG A 100 -18.41 -6.00 27.14
C ARG A 100 -18.96 -5.60 28.52
N ALA A 101 -20.02 -4.79 28.56
CA ALA A 101 -20.67 -4.44 29.83
C ALA A 101 -21.26 -5.70 30.50
N THR A 102 -21.91 -6.57 29.73
CA THR A 102 -22.43 -7.85 30.22
C THR A 102 -21.33 -8.78 30.72
N GLU A 103 -20.20 -8.85 30.00
CA GLU A 103 -19.02 -9.64 30.45
C GLU A 103 -18.47 -9.11 31.78
N GLN A 104 -18.32 -7.80 31.93
CA GLN A 104 -17.84 -7.17 33.17
C GLN A 104 -18.78 -7.45 34.34
N GLN A 105 -20.11 -7.37 34.13
CA GLN A 105 -21.10 -7.71 35.14
C GLN A 105 -20.97 -9.17 35.56
N THR A 106 -20.96 -10.11 34.62
CA THR A 106 -20.83 -11.56 34.87
C THR A 106 -19.51 -11.86 35.62
N ALA A 107 -18.40 -11.24 35.20
CA ALA A 107 -17.10 -11.40 35.85
C ALA A 107 -17.13 -10.89 37.31
N GLY A 108 -17.76 -9.75 37.56
CA GLY A 108 -17.93 -9.19 38.89
C GLY A 108 -18.76 -10.07 39.80
N GLU A 109 -19.91 -10.55 39.34
CA GLU A 109 -20.82 -11.45 40.07
C GLU A 109 -20.11 -12.77 40.39
N THR A 110 -19.46 -13.39 39.42
CA THR A 110 -18.73 -14.65 39.60
C THR A 110 -17.56 -14.51 40.58
N SER A 111 -16.76 -13.45 40.47
CA SER A 111 -15.64 -13.18 41.35
C SER A 111 -16.12 -12.99 42.80
N SER A 112 -17.18 -12.20 42.98
CA SER A 112 -17.76 -11.97 44.31
C SER A 112 -18.34 -13.26 44.89
N GLY A 113 -18.96 -14.10 44.07
CA GLY A 113 -19.45 -15.41 44.45
C GLY A 113 -18.36 -16.32 44.99
N VAL A 114 -17.22 -16.42 44.29
CA VAL A 114 -16.05 -17.19 44.73
C VAL A 114 -15.46 -16.68 46.03
N VAL A 115 -15.30 -15.36 46.17
CA VAL A 115 -14.79 -14.73 47.42
C VAL A 115 -15.70 -15.03 48.59
N ASN A 116 -17.03 -14.94 48.40
CA ASN A 116 -18.01 -15.23 49.44
C ASN A 116 -17.99 -16.72 49.84
N ALA A 117 -17.93 -17.63 48.89
CA ALA A 117 -17.84 -19.06 49.14
C ALA A 117 -16.53 -19.43 49.90
N GLN A 118 -15.41 -18.80 49.51
CA GLN A 118 -14.14 -18.97 50.27
C GLN A 118 -14.23 -18.49 51.71
N ALA A 119 -14.90 -17.35 51.95
CA ALA A 119 -15.07 -16.84 53.29
C ALA A 119 -15.92 -17.79 54.15
N ARG A 120 -17.01 -18.34 53.58
CA ARG A 120 -17.85 -19.37 54.27
C ARG A 120 -17.06 -20.63 54.58
N LEU A 121 -16.24 -21.12 53.63
CA LEU A 121 -15.40 -22.29 53.88
C LEU A 121 -14.40 -22.05 55.00
N ARG A 122 -13.72 -20.90 55.03
CA ARG A 122 -12.81 -20.55 56.13
C ARG A 122 -13.51 -20.49 57.50
N ALA A 123 -14.71 -19.92 57.56
CA ALA A 123 -15.50 -19.88 58.77
C ALA A 123 -15.90 -21.29 59.26
N ALA A 124 -16.36 -22.18 58.33
CA ALA A 124 -16.70 -23.55 58.65
C ALA A 124 -15.47 -24.36 59.13
N GLN A 125 -14.33 -24.18 58.49
CA GLN A 125 -13.06 -24.77 58.92
C GLN A 125 -12.60 -24.32 60.30
N ALA A 126 -12.79 -23.02 60.67
CA ALA A 126 -12.48 -22.52 61.98
C ALA A 126 -13.41 -23.13 63.06
N THR A 127 -14.71 -23.27 62.76
CA THR A 127 -15.66 -23.95 63.63
C THR A 127 -15.29 -25.41 63.85
N LEU A 128 -14.90 -26.13 62.80
CA LEU A 128 -14.41 -27.52 62.86
C LEU A 128 -13.17 -27.61 63.76
N LEU A 129 -12.19 -26.72 63.58
CA LEU A 129 -10.96 -26.70 64.38
C LEU A 129 -11.27 -26.48 65.85
N GLN A 130 -12.20 -25.56 66.17
CA GLN A 130 -12.66 -25.33 67.56
C GLN A 130 -13.32 -26.57 68.15
N ALA A 131 -14.25 -27.22 67.41
CA ALA A 131 -14.95 -28.41 67.87
C ALA A 131 -13.97 -29.59 68.12
N GLN A 132 -12.94 -29.72 67.27
CA GLN A 132 -11.86 -30.70 67.44
C GLN A 132 -10.99 -30.44 68.66
N ALA A 133 -10.64 -29.19 68.94
CA ALA A 133 -9.89 -28.82 70.10
C ALA A 133 -10.68 -29.12 71.42
N ASP A 134 -11.99 -28.80 71.41
CA ASP A 134 -12.87 -29.13 72.55
C ASP A 134 -13.06 -30.64 72.76
N LEU A 135 -13.12 -31.42 71.66
CA LEU A 135 -13.16 -32.87 71.67
C LEU A 135 -11.91 -33.42 72.31
N GLN A 136 -10.70 -32.92 71.95
CA GLN A 136 -9.46 -33.36 72.50
C GLN A 136 -9.40 -33.09 74.05
N ARG A 137 -9.86 -31.92 74.52
CA ARG A 137 -9.95 -31.60 75.92
C ARG A 137 -10.91 -32.57 76.69
N ILE A 138 -12.14 -32.74 76.15
CA ILE A 138 -13.17 -33.60 76.77
C ILE A 138 -12.72 -35.07 76.76
N GLN A 139 -12.04 -35.57 75.75
CA GLN A 139 -11.42 -36.90 75.70
C GLN A 139 -10.45 -37.10 76.85
N GLY A 140 -9.57 -36.10 77.10
CA GLY A 140 -8.63 -36.11 78.21
C GLY A 140 -9.33 -36.18 79.61
N ASP A 141 -10.37 -35.36 79.79
CA ASP A 141 -11.18 -35.30 81.03
C ASP A 141 -11.92 -36.61 81.30
N THR A 142 -12.56 -37.15 80.23
CA THR A 142 -13.27 -38.44 80.29
C THR A 142 -12.34 -39.59 80.63
N ARG A 143 -11.14 -39.70 80.03
CA ARG A 143 -10.15 -40.70 80.40
C ARG A 143 -9.77 -40.66 81.84
N ARG A 144 -9.56 -39.41 82.40
CA ARG A 144 -9.25 -39.23 83.82
C ARG A 144 -10.43 -39.67 84.73
N SER A 145 -11.65 -39.23 84.44
CA SER A 145 -12.85 -39.62 85.16
C SER A 145 -13.10 -41.11 85.24
N VAL A 146 -12.98 -41.78 84.11
CA VAL A 146 -13.13 -43.26 83.99
C VAL A 146 -12.03 -43.99 84.81
N ALA A 147 -10.75 -43.54 84.72
CA ALA A 147 -9.65 -44.11 85.50
C ALA A 147 -9.81 -43.95 87.01
N LEU A 148 -10.30 -42.82 87.48
CA LEU A 148 -10.59 -42.55 88.91
C LEU A 148 -11.78 -43.37 89.40
N ALA A 149 -12.84 -43.55 88.60
CA ALA A 149 -13.97 -44.42 88.91
C ALA A 149 -13.56 -45.92 89.03
N GLN A 150 -12.67 -46.39 88.14
CA GLN A 150 -12.10 -47.72 88.22
C GLN A 150 -11.27 -47.97 89.46
N GLN A 151 -10.62 -46.91 90.02
CA GLN A 151 -9.88 -46.99 91.22
C GLN A 151 -10.73 -46.80 92.49
N GLY A 152 -12.07 -46.58 92.38
CA GLY A 152 -13.00 -46.36 93.46
C GLY A 152 -12.95 -44.97 94.05
N ILE A 153 -12.25 -44.00 93.47
CA ILE A 153 -12.04 -42.63 93.94
C ILE A 153 -13.18 -41.71 93.45
N ALA A 154 -13.80 -41.98 92.33
CA ALA A 154 -14.91 -41.23 91.76
C ALA A 154 -16.17 -42.10 91.63
N SER A 155 -17.39 -41.52 91.55
CA SER A 155 -18.62 -42.27 91.39
C SER A 155 -18.80 -42.75 89.90
N GLN A 156 -19.46 -43.92 89.75
CA GLN A 156 -19.81 -44.42 88.40
C GLN A 156 -20.69 -43.45 87.58
N GLN A 157 -21.58 -42.76 88.30
CA GLN A 157 -22.43 -41.69 87.71
C GLN A 157 -21.58 -40.56 87.10
N GLN A 158 -20.45 -40.15 87.67
CA GLN A 158 -19.55 -39.12 87.14
C GLN A 158 -18.82 -39.66 85.81
N ALA A 159 -18.44 -40.92 85.82
CA ALA A 159 -17.85 -41.55 84.66
C ALA A 159 -18.86 -41.66 83.44
N ASP A 160 -20.11 -42.01 83.77
CA ASP A 160 -21.18 -42.14 82.76
C ASP A 160 -21.57 -40.75 82.21
N GLN A 161 -21.59 -39.69 83.06
CA GLN A 161 -21.83 -38.31 82.64
C GLN A 161 -20.67 -37.85 81.71
N ALA A 162 -19.42 -38.12 82.04
CA ALA A 162 -18.29 -37.75 81.20
C ALA A 162 -18.31 -38.50 79.83
N ALA A 163 -18.69 -39.78 79.81
CA ALA A 163 -18.87 -40.56 78.58
C ALA A 163 -20.02 -40.01 77.68
N ALA A 164 -21.11 -39.56 78.34
CA ALA A 164 -22.20 -38.91 77.59
C ALA A 164 -21.79 -37.57 76.96
N GLN A 165 -21.00 -36.79 77.71
CA GLN A 165 -20.43 -35.52 77.21
C GLN A 165 -19.48 -35.75 75.99
N LEU A 166 -18.64 -36.82 76.07
CA LEU A 166 -17.76 -37.18 74.95
C LEU A 166 -18.55 -37.51 73.72
N LYS A 167 -19.58 -38.34 73.83
CA LYS A 167 -20.45 -38.74 72.74
C LYS A 167 -21.16 -37.52 72.07
N ALA A 168 -21.61 -36.56 72.94
CA ALA A 168 -22.20 -35.33 72.43
C ALA A 168 -21.20 -34.49 71.63
N GLN A 169 -19.95 -34.36 72.11
CA GLN A 169 -18.90 -33.60 71.44
C GLN A 169 -18.47 -34.27 70.11
N GLU A 170 -18.38 -35.59 70.08
CA GLU A 170 -18.15 -36.34 68.82
C GLU A 170 -19.21 -36.09 67.79
N ALA A 171 -20.48 -35.95 68.21
CA ALA A 171 -21.55 -35.56 67.30
C ALA A 171 -21.45 -34.12 66.77
N LEU A 172 -20.97 -33.18 67.64
CA LEU A 172 -20.71 -31.82 67.25
C LEU A 172 -19.54 -31.71 66.22
N VAL A 173 -18.45 -32.51 66.41
CA VAL A 173 -17.37 -32.56 65.44
C VAL A 173 -17.86 -33.07 64.07
N ARG A 174 -18.66 -34.16 64.06
CA ARG A 174 -19.26 -34.68 62.83
C ARG A 174 -20.14 -33.65 62.13
N ALA A 175 -20.96 -32.92 62.89
CA ALA A 175 -21.79 -31.83 62.34
C ALA A 175 -20.95 -30.71 61.73
N ALA A 176 -19.83 -30.32 62.39
CA ALA A 176 -18.91 -29.32 61.87
C ALA A 176 -18.11 -29.79 60.63
N GLU A 177 -17.77 -31.09 60.57
CA GLU A 177 -17.20 -31.74 59.38
C GLU A 177 -18.12 -31.70 58.20
N ASP A 178 -19.43 -32.03 58.43
CA ASP A 178 -20.43 -32.00 57.38
C ASP A 178 -20.67 -30.54 56.90
N GLN A 179 -20.67 -29.58 57.80
CA GLN A 179 -20.77 -28.16 57.46
C GLN A 179 -19.56 -27.68 56.63
N SER A 180 -18.35 -28.15 56.97
CA SER A 180 -17.12 -27.82 56.22
C SER A 180 -17.15 -28.45 54.83
N ARG A 181 -17.64 -29.70 54.69
CA ARG A 181 -17.85 -30.37 53.40
C ARG A 181 -18.88 -29.66 52.52
N ALA A 182 -19.98 -29.21 53.11
CA ALA A 182 -20.98 -28.44 52.40
C ALA A 182 -20.43 -27.10 51.89
N ALA A 183 -19.66 -26.36 52.69
CA ALA A 183 -19.05 -25.12 52.28
C ALA A 183 -17.94 -25.33 51.22
N GLN A 184 -17.26 -26.47 51.25
CA GLN A 184 -16.32 -26.84 50.17
C GLN A 184 -17.04 -27.12 48.85
N ALA A 185 -18.19 -27.79 48.87
CA ALA A 185 -19.02 -28.02 47.71
C ALA A 185 -19.54 -26.71 47.08
N ASP A 186 -19.95 -25.78 47.95
CA ASP A 186 -20.37 -24.42 47.54
C ASP A 186 -19.24 -23.69 46.81
N LEU A 187 -18.01 -23.78 47.29
CA LEU A 187 -16.83 -23.17 46.65
C LEU A 187 -16.61 -23.79 45.27
N VAL A 188 -16.66 -25.10 45.15
CA VAL A 188 -16.52 -25.80 43.85
C VAL A 188 -17.59 -25.35 42.87
N THR A 189 -18.83 -25.18 43.31
CA THR A 189 -19.91 -24.67 42.50
C THR A 189 -19.66 -23.22 42.08
N ALA A 190 -19.24 -22.36 42.98
CA ALA A 190 -18.89 -20.97 42.69
C ALA A 190 -17.73 -20.88 41.66
N GLN A 191 -16.72 -21.76 41.81
CA GLN A 191 -15.64 -21.85 40.85
C GLN A 191 -16.11 -22.36 39.45
N ALA A 192 -17.06 -23.29 39.41
CA ALA A 192 -17.63 -23.75 38.12
C ALA A 192 -18.31 -22.63 37.36
N HIS A 193 -18.87 -21.62 38.03
CA HIS A 193 -19.46 -20.44 37.40
C HIS A 193 -18.43 -19.56 36.68
N THR A 194 -17.10 -19.70 36.94
CA THR A 194 -16.06 -18.97 36.18
C THR A 194 -16.08 -19.32 34.69
N ARG A 195 -16.60 -20.50 34.31
CA ARG A 195 -16.82 -20.87 32.90
C ARG A 195 -17.81 -19.95 32.19
N GLN A 196 -18.77 -19.37 32.92
CA GLN A 196 -19.73 -18.40 32.34
C GLN A 196 -18.99 -17.11 31.96
N THR A 197 -18.02 -16.66 32.76
CA THR A 197 -17.18 -15.51 32.41
C THR A 197 -16.35 -15.80 31.16
N GLN A 198 -15.80 -17.00 31.02
CA GLN A 198 -15.06 -17.40 29.85
C GLN A 198 -15.94 -17.42 28.57
N ALA A 199 -17.19 -17.90 28.70
CA ALA A 199 -18.16 -17.86 27.60
C ALA A 199 -18.52 -16.41 27.23
N ALA A 200 -18.72 -15.52 28.21
CA ALA A 200 -18.96 -14.10 27.98
C ALA A 200 -17.77 -13.41 27.28
N GLN A 201 -16.52 -13.74 27.67
CA GLN A 201 -15.32 -13.27 27.00
C GLN A 201 -15.25 -13.74 25.52
N SER A 202 -15.61 -15.01 25.26
CA SER A 202 -15.69 -15.55 23.89
C SER A 202 -16.71 -14.82 23.06
N ASN A 203 -17.86 -14.45 23.63
CA ASN A 203 -18.88 -13.64 22.95
C ASN A 203 -18.37 -12.24 22.60
N VAL A 204 -17.63 -11.59 23.51
CA VAL A 204 -16.98 -10.29 23.22
C VAL A 204 -15.98 -10.44 22.07
N ALA A 205 -15.17 -11.50 22.07
CA ALA A 205 -14.20 -11.76 21.03
C ALA A 205 -14.87 -11.98 19.66
N SER A 206 -15.97 -12.76 19.63
CA SER A 206 -16.77 -13.00 18.42
C SER A 206 -17.37 -11.70 17.86
N THR A 207 -18.01 -10.89 18.71
CA THR A 207 -18.61 -9.61 18.30
C THR A 207 -17.54 -8.62 17.83
N ARG A 208 -16.35 -8.63 18.45
CA ARG A 208 -15.21 -7.82 18.00
C ARG A 208 -14.70 -8.27 16.62
N ALA A 209 -14.68 -9.57 16.31
CA ALA A 209 -14.34 -10.08 15.00
C ALA A 209 -15.35 -9.62 13.93
N GLN A 210 -16.64 -9.61 14.25
CA GLN A 210 -17.69 -9.07 13.38
C GLN A 210 -17.49 -7.56 13.13
N GLN A 211 -17.14 -6.79 14.15
CA GLN A 211 -16.82 -5.37 14.01
C GLN A 211 -15.60 -5.13 13.08
N LEU A 212 -14.55 -5.95 13.18
CA LEU A 212 -13.39 -5.87 12.29
C LEU A 212 -13.76 -6.18 10.83
N ASN A 213 -14.62 -7.18 10.61
CA ASN A 213 -15.14 -7.48 9.28
C ASN A 213 -15.95 -6.31 8.70
N ALA A 214 -16.81 -5.69 9.49
CA ALA A 214 -17.55 -4.51 9.04
C ALA A 214 -16.66 -3.31 8.74
N LYS A 215 -15.59 -3.15 9.52
CA LYS A 215 -14.57 -2.13 9.24
C LYS A 215 -13.89 -2.37 7.88
N ALA A 216 -13.50 -3.60 7.58
CA ALA A 216 -12.92 -3.94 6.28
C ALA A 216 -13.91 -3.72 5.12
N GLN A 217 -15.22 -3.96 5.35
CA GLN A 217 -16.25 -3.65 4.35
C GLN A 217 -16.39 -2.15 4.10
N LEU A 218 -16.32 -1.32 5.15
CA LEU A 218 -16.31 0.13 5.01
C LEU A 218 -15.07 0.62 4.22
N GLU A 219 -13.89 0.13 4.54
CA GLU A 219 -12.64 0.45 3.83
C GLU A 219 -12.74 0.06 2.33
N ALA A 220 -13.36 -1.08 2.03
CA ALA A 220 -13.60 -1.50 0.65
C ALA A 220 -14.60 -0.58 -0.07
N ALA A 221 -15.66 -0.13 0.59
CA ALA A 221 -16.63 0.82 0.04
C ALA A 221 -15.99 2.21 -0.19
N GLU A 222 -15.16 2.68 0.73
CA GLU A 222 -14.39 3.92 0.60
C GLU A 222 -13.40 3.86 -0.57
N ALA A 223 -12.71 2.73 -0.75
CA ALA A 223 -11.79 2.53 -1.87
C ALA A 223 -12.56 2.57 -3.21
N ARG A 224 -13.74 1.94 -3.30
CA ARG A 224 -14.58 1.98 -4.51
C ARG A 224 -15.06 3.41 -4.78
N LEU A 225 -15.49 4.12 -3.76
CA LEU A 225 -15.87 5.53 -3.88
C LEU A 225 -14.69 6.39 -4.34
N GLY A 226 -13.46 6.10 -3.87
CA GLY A 226 -12.25 6.75 -4.33
C GLY A 226 -11.99 6.57 -5.83
N TYR A 227 -12.41 5.45 -6.43
CA TYR A 227 -12.25 5.19 -7.87
C TYR A 227 -13.15 6.06 -8.75
N THR A 228 -14.17 6.72 -8.20
CA THR A 228 -14.99 7.69 -8.94
C THR A 228 -14.21 8.95 -9.31
N LYS A 229 -13.14 9.28 -8.60
CA LYS A 229 -12.24 10.38 -8.94
C LYS A 229 -11.09 9.84 -9.79
N VAL A 230 -11.14 10.13 -11.07
CA VAL A 230 -10.06 9.80 -12.01
C VAL A 230 -9.03 10.91 -11.96
N THR A 231 -7.81 10.58 -11.57
CA THR A 231 -6.72 11.55 -11.38
C THR A 231 -5.61 11.35 -12.40
N ALA A 232 -4.84 12.41 -12.66
CA ALA A 232 -3.68 12.40 -13.52
C ALA A 232 -2.56 11.54 -12.88
N PRO A 233 -2.04 10.51 -13.57
CA PRO A 233 -0.94 9.70 -13.06
C PRO A 233 0.42 10.40 -13.16
N VAL A 234 0.55 11.35 -14.09
CA VAL A 234 1.76 12.12 -14.36
C VAL A 234 1.42 13.59 -14.58
N SER A 235 2.41 14.46 -14.41
CA SER A 235 2.29 15.87 -14.78
C SER A 235 2.54 16.04 -16.27
N GLY A 236 1.78 16.90 -16.94
CA GLY A 236 1.92 17.12 -18.38
C GLY A 236 0.79 17.96 -18.94
N VAL A 237 0.59 17.87 -20.25
CA VAL A 237 -0.48 18.57 -20.98
C VAL A 237 -1.46 17.54 -21.54
N VAL A 238 -2.75 17.78 -21.40
CA VAL A 238 -3.79 16.94 -22.01
C VAL A 238 -3.76 17.15 -23.52
N THR A 239 -3.37 16.12 -24.27
CA THR A 239 -3.26 16.18 -25.73
C THR A 239 -4.50 15.69 -26.44
N VAL A 240 -5.25 14.77 -25.82
CA VAL A 240 -6.48 14.22 -26.38
C VAL A 240 -7.52 14.08 -25.28
N ARG A 241 -8.71 14.56 -25.52
CA ARG A 241 -9.91 14.33 -24.72
C ARG A 241 -10.77 13.26 -25.41
N ALA A 242 -10.66 12.01 -24.94
CA ALA A 242 -11.33 10.86 -25.59
C ALA A 242 -12.79 10.69 -25.14
N ALA A 243 -13.18 11.23 -23.96
CA ALA A 243 -14.54 11.10 -23.44
C ALA A 243 -15.17 12.48 -23.13
N ARG A 244 -16.49 12.50 -22.94
CA ARG A 244 -17.28 13.71 -22.70
C ARG A 244 -18.11 13.59 -21.42
N GLU A 245 -18.49 14.74 -20.85
CA GLU A 245 -19.45 14.76 -19.73
C GLU A 245 -20.78 14.11 -20.13
N GLY A 246 -21.38 13.37 -19.21
CA GLY A 246 -22.59 12.61 -19.42
C GLY A 246 -22.39 11.25 -20.11
N GLU A 247 -21.22 10.95 -20.66
CA GLU A 247 -20.88 9.69 -21.28
C GLU A 247 -20.66 8.59 -20.24
N VAL A 248 -21.04 7.36 -20.60
CA VAL A 248 -20.75 6.17 -19.78
C VAL A 248 -19.44 5.56 -20.25
N VAL A 249 -18.47 5.49 -19.36
CA VAL A 249 -17.16 4.90 -19.63
C VAL A 249 -17.00 3.56 -18.94
N ASN A 250 -16.27 2.66 -19.57
CA ASN A 250 -15.97 1.34 -19.04
C ASN A 250 -14.57 1.30 -18.44
N LEU A 251 -14.32 0.28 -17.61
CA LEU A 251 -13.00 -0.01 -17.07
C LEU A 251 -11.94 -0.04 -18.18
N GLY A 252 -10.87 0.75 -18.04
CA GLY A 252 -9.78 0.81 -19.02
C GLY A 252 -10.05 1.64 -20.28
N GLN A 253 -11.26 2.17 -20.46
CA GLN A 253 -11.57 3.05 -21.60
C GLN A 253 -10.84 4.39 -21.43
N PRO A 254 -10.14 4.91 -22.48
CA PRO A 254 -9.47 6.20 -22.38
C PRO A 254 -10.44 7.34 -22.11
N ILE A 255 -10.15 8.19 -21.12
CA ILE A 255 -10.84 9.46 -20.86
C ILE A 255 -10.02 10.62 -21.44
N ALA A 256 -8.72 10.62 -21.19
CA ALA A 256 -7.79 11.63 -21.67
C ALA A 256 -6.40 11.02 -21.89
N ILE A 257 -5.60 11.66 -22.73
CA ILE A 257 -4.18 11.34 -22.91
C ILE A 257 -3.37 12.52 -22.42
N ILE A 258 -2.45 12.27 -21.50
CA ILE A 258 -1.52 13.27 -20.97
C ILE A 258 -0.15 13.03 -21.56
N THR A 259 0.45 14.07 -22.11
CA THR A 259 1.82 14.06 -22.65
C THR A 259 2.74 14.81 -21.71
N ASP A 260 3.79 14.14 -21.25
CA ASP A 260 4.85 14.77 -20.45
C ASP A 260 5.84 15.47 -21.39
N LEU A 261 5.72 16.79 -21.47
CA LEU A 261 6.60 17.61 -22.31
C LEU A 261 8.01 17.78 -21.72
N ASN A 262 8.27 17.38 -20.46
CA ASN A 262 9.60 17.44 -19.88
C ASN A 262 10.45 16.23 -20.29
N ASP A 263 9.82 15.11 -20.65
CA ASP A 263 10.49 13.91 -21.16
C ASP A 263 10.26 13.81 -22.67
N THR A 264 11.01 14.60 -23.42
CA THR A 264 10.90 14.74 -24.87
C THR A 264 12.15 14.21 -25.55
N TRP A 265 11.98 13.48 -26.63
CA TRP A 265 13.08 12.97 -27.46
C TRP A 265 12.79 13.10 -28.94
N VAL A 266 13.85 13.12 -29.73
CA VAL A 266 13.77 13.02 -31.19
C VAL A 266 14.04 11.57 -31.59
N ARG A 267 13.12 10.97 -32.33
CA ARG A 267 13.28 9.65 -32.93
C ARG A 267 13.67 9.82 -34.38
N ALA A 268 14.78 9.21 -34.79
CA ALA A 268 15.22 9.16 -36.18
C ALA A 268 15.72 7.77 -36.55
N ALA A 269 15.72 7.48 -37.85
CA ALA A 269 16.31 6.28 -38.41
C ALA A 269 17.65 6.62 -39.03
N ILE A 270 18.71 5.91 -38.60
CA ILE A 270 20.06 6.06 -39.16
C ILE A 270 20.39 4.82 -40.03
N PRO A 271 21.01 4.98 -41.21
CA PRO A 271 21.51 3.84 -41.97
C PRO A 271 22.46 2.96 -41.14
N GLU A 272 22.40 1.65 -41.33
CA GLU A 272 23.22 0.67 -40.60
C GLU A 272 24.72 0.98 -40.71
N THR A 273 25.18 1.41 -41.88
CA THR A 273 26.58 1.77 -42.16
C THR A 273 27.09 2.90 -41.24
N GLU A 274 26.24 3.86 -40.91
CA GLU A 274 26.56 5.03 -40.10
C GLU A 274 26.30 4.79 -38.62
N ALA A 275 25.37 3.91 -38.31
CA ALA A 275 24.97 3.58 -36.94
C ALA A 275 26.11 2.98 -36.11
N VAL A 276 27.09 2.32 -36.78
CA VAL A 276 28.24 1.70 -36.09
C VAL A 276 29.06 2.75 -35.31
N HIS A 277 29.12 3.97 -35.80
CA HIS A 277 29.91 5.05 -35.24
C HIS A 277 29.20 5.87 -34.15
N ILE A 278 27.93 5.58 -33.87
CA ILE A 278 27.15 6.26 -32.82
C ILE A 278 27.00 5.34 -31.62
N ALA A 279 27.45 5.80 -30.46
CA ALA A 279 27.32 5.11 -29.19
C ALA A 279 26.22 5.71 -28.32
N LEU A 280 25.74 4.90 -27.38
CA LEU A 280 24.86 5.39 -26.32
C LEU A 280 25.57 6.44 -25.48
N GLY A 281 24.92 7.57 -25.20
CA GLY A 281 25.47 8.68 -24.46
C GLY A 281 26.13 9.77 -25.32
N ASP A 282 26.29 9.54 -26.62
CA ASP A 282 26.81 10.54 -27.56
C ASP A 282 25.94 11.80 -27.59
N GLN A 283 26.57 12.97 -27.71
CA GLN A 283 25.87 14.24 -27.94
C GLN A 283 25.90 14.57 -29.42
N LEU A 284 24.72 14.72 -30.00
CA LEU A 284 24.53 15.13 -31.38
C LEU A 284 23.76 16.45 -31.42
N ARG A 285 23.93 17.21 -32.48
CA ARG A 285 23.22 18.47 -32.68
C ARG A 285 21.86 18.17 -33.31
N VAL A 286 20.81 18.75 -32.76
CA VAL A 286 19.44 18.62 -33.28
C VAL A 286 19.00 20.01 -33.73
N ARG A 287 18.69 20.16 -35.00
CA ARG A 287 18.10 21.37 -35.57
C ARG A 287 16.58 21.26 -35.50
N LEU A 288 15.99 22.25 -34.87
CA LEU A 288 14.55 22.39 -34.73
C LEU A 288 13.91 23.07 -35.95
N PRO A 289 12.60 22.98 -36.16
CA PRO A 289 11.90 23.68 -37.23
C PRO A 289 12.05 25.21 -37.15
N SER A 290 12.29 25.76 -35.95
CA SER A 290 12.59 27.19 -35.74
C SER A 290 13.95 27.62 -36.30
N GLY A 291 14.84 26.66 -36.68
CA GLY A 291 16.23 26.89 -37.03
C GLY A 291 17.21 26.80 -35.84
N ASP A 292 16.71 26.76 -34.63
CA ASP A 292 17.54 26.63 -33.43
C ASP A 292 18.25 25.28 -33.40
N ILE A 293 19.49 25.27 -32.89
CA ILE A 293 20.26 24.05 -32.70
C ILE A 293 20.37 23.78 -31.20
N VAL A 294 19.86 22.60 -30.80
CA VAL A 294 19.92 22.10 -29.41
C VAL A 294 20.80 20.85 -29.35
N ALA A 295 21.39 20.59 -28.20
CA ALA A 295 22.11 19.36 -27.95
C ALA A 295 21.14 18.23 -27.66
N GLY A 296 21.27 17.10 -28.37
CA GLY A 296 20.53 15.87 -28.12
C GLY A 296 21.47 14.77 -27.64
N LYS A 297 21.15 14.10 -26.54
CA LYS A 297 21.89 12.95 -26.02
C LYS A 297 21.27 11.66 -26.51
N VAL A 298 22.06 10.78 -27.12
CA VAL A 298 21.60 9.43 -27.55
C VAL A 298 21.27 8.60 -26.33
N ILE A 299 19.98 8.32 -26.10
CA ILE A 299 19.50 7.52 -24.98
C ILE A 299 19.11 6.09 -25.38
N PHE A 300 18.86 5.89 -26.67
CA PHE A 300 18.48 4.59 -27.19
C PHE A 300 19.00 4.39 -28.62
N LYS A 301 19.48 3.18 -28.88
CA LYS A 301 19.85 2.67 -30.19
C LYS A 301 19.22 1.28 -30.32
N ALA A 302 18.38 1.09 -31.31
CA ALA A 302 17.70 -0.19 -31.49
C ALA A 302 18.71 -1.34 -31.66
N PRO A 303 18.51 -2.49 -30.99
CA PRO A 303 19.37 -3.65 -31.14
C PRO A 303 19.17 -4.38 -32.50
N GLU A 304 18.06 -4.10 -33.17
CA GLU A 304 17.69 -4.69 -34.44
C GLU A 304 17.55 -3.61 -35.49
N ALA A 305 18.00 -3.90 -36.72
CA ALA A 305 17.82 -3.03 -37.87
C ALA A 305 16.48 -3.37 -38.53
N ASP A 306 15.69 -2.35 -38.81
CA ASP A 306 14.41 -2.46 -39.53
C ASP A 306 14.54 -1.81 -40.90
N PHE A 307 13.62 -2.15 -41.81
CA PHE A 307 13.61 -1.51 -43.14
C PHE A 307 13.11 -0.07 -42.99
N ALA A 308 13.91 0.89 -43.44
CA ALA A 308 13.49 2.28 -43.48
C ALA A 308 12.31 2.44 -44.44
N THR A 309 11.13 2.70 -43.90
CA THR A 309 9.99 3.18 -44.70
C THR A 309 10.19 4.65 -45.04
N GLN A 310 11.23 4.93 -45.82
CA GLN A 310 11.47 6.30 -46.26
C GLN A 310 10.67 6.53 -47.56
N ARG A 311 9.70 7.41 -47.49
CA ARG A 311 8.88 7.91 -48.59
C ARG A 311 9.65 8.72 -49.65
N ASP A 312 10.96 8.83 -49.51
CA ASP A 312 11.78 9.62 -50.43
C ASP A 312 12.41 8.77 -51.50
N VAL A 313 11.91 9.04 -52.67
CA VAL A 313 12.13 8.40 -53.94
C VAL A 313 13.51 8.74 -54.50
N ASN A 314 14.52 7.98 -54.12
CA ASN A 314 15.68 7.82 -55.00
C ASN A 314 15.88 6.34 -55.26
N ARG A 315 15.58 5.91 -56.50
CA ARG A 315 15.55 4.52 -56.95
C ARG A 315 16.80 3.66 -56.68
N ARG A 316 17.87 4.25 -56.14
CA ARG A 316 19.15 3.56 -55.91
C ARG A 316 19.40 3.13 -54.45
N LYS A 317 18.50 3.43 -53.48
CA LYS A 317 18.69 3.12 -52.03
C LYS A 317 17.50 2.37 -51.43
N ARG A 318 16.91 1.42 -52.19
CA ARG A 318 15.69 0.72 -51.75
C ARG A 318 15.84 -0.28 -50.60
N ASP A 319 17.05 -0.71 -50.24
CA ASP A 319 17.27 -1.83 -49.32
C ASP A 319 18.26 -1.49 -48.20
N ILE A 320 18.35 -0.22 -47.78
CA ILE A 320 19.22 0.12 -46.65
C ILE A 320 18.45 -0.13 -45.37
N LYS A 321 18.94 -1.10 -44.57
CA LYS A 321 18.49 -1.29 -43.22
C LYS A 321 18.83 -0.06 -42.39
N ALA A 322 17.88 0.35 -41.54
CA ALA A 322 18.06 1.50 -40.66
C ALA A 322 17.89 1.08 -39.20
N ILE A 323 18.63 1.71 -38.32
CA ILE A 323 18.59 1.51 -36.90
C ILE A 323 17.89 2.72 -36.28
N ALA A 324 16.86 2.48 -35.47
CA ALA A 324 16.16 3.56 -34.76
C ALA A 324 17.05 4.11 -33.62
N LEU A 325 17.15 5.43 -33.59
CA LEU A 325 17.80 6.18 -32.52
C LEU A 325 16.78 7.04 -31.79
N LYS A 326 16.94 7.21 -30.47
CA LYS A 326 16.25 8.24 -29.69
C LYS A 326 17.27 9.16 -29.06
N LEU A 327 17.10 10.44 -29.28
CA LEU A 327 17.92 11.49 -28.70
C LEU A 327 17.08 12.31 -27.72
N GLN A 328 17.41 12.26 -26.46
CA GLN A 328 16.78 13.12 -25.45
C GLN A 328 17.19 14.58 -25.72
N VAL A 329 16.23 15.46 -25.76
CA VAL A 329 16.41 16.89 -25.96
C VAL A 329 15.79 17.67 -24.81
N ASP A 330 16.43 18.77 -24.41
CA ASP A 330 15.87 19.67 -23.40
C ASP A 330 14.70 20.46 -24.00
N ASN A 331 13.52 20.32 -23.40
CA ASN A 331 12.31 21.06 -23.75
C ASN A 331 11.84 21.98 -22.61
N SER A 332 12.76 22.50 -21.81
CA SER A 332 12.45 23.41 -20.69
C SER A 332 11.68 24.67 -21.15
N LYS A 333 11.88 25.10 -22.39
CA LYS A 333 11.17 26.21 -23.03
C LYS A 333 9.80 25.81 -23.62
N ARG A 334 9.45 24.51 -23.60
CA ARG A 334 8.20 23.96 -24.16
C ARG A 334 7.93 24.29 -25.62
N ASN A 335 8.99 24.50 -26.42
CA ASN A 335 8.91 24.80 -27.83
C ASN A 335 8.79 23.54 -28.71
N LEU A 336 9.06 22.36 -28.14
CA LEU A 336 8.96 21.09 -28.82
C LEU A 336 7.63 20.43 -28.50
N VAL A 337 6.87 20.13 -29.55
CA VAL A 337 5.59 19.44 -29.48
C VAL A 337 5.74 18.10 -30.21
N PRO A 338 5.23 16.99 -29.65
CA PRO A 338 5.22 15.70 -30.33
C PRO A 338 4.60 15.79 -31.74
N GLY A 339 5.21 15.11 -32.70
CA GLY A 339 4.84 15.20 -34.11
C GLY A 339 5.61 16.24 -34.92
N MET A 340 6.35 17.16 -34.30
CA MET A 340 7.22 18.09 -35.03
C MET A 340 8.37 17.32 -35.68
N THR A 341 8.80 17.77 -36.87
CA THR A 341 9.99 17.26 -37.55
C THR A 341 11.23 17.95 -36.97
N ALA A 342 12.29 17.19 -36.71
CA ALA A 342 13.59 17.72 -36.29
C ALA A 342 14.69 17.05 -37.12
N GLU A 343 15.80 17.77 -37.33
CA GLU A 343 16.93 17.26 -38.08
C GLU A 343 18.08 16.96 -37.12
N ILE A 344 18.59 15.73 -37.15
CA ILE A 344 19.76 15.33 -36.38
C ILE A 344 21.00 15.50 -37.27
N LEU A 345 21.93 16.31 -36.83
CA LEU A 345 23.18 16.60 -37.53
C LEU A 345 24.26 15.67 -36.96
N VAL A 346 24.68 14.69 -37.75
CA VAL A 346 25.78 13.77 -37.40
C VAL A 346 27.06 14.25 -38.06
N PRO A 347 28.10 14.63 -37.28
CA PRO A 347 29.36 15.08 -37.86
C PRO A 347 30.05 13.99 -38.68
N LYS A 348 30.54 14.30 -39.87
CA LYS A 348 31.29 13.37 -40.73
C LYS A 348 32.50 12.74 -40.04
N THR A 349 33.14 13.46 -39.15
CA THR A 349 34.26 12.95 -38.34
C THR A 349 33.89 11.74 -37.49
N LYS A 350 32.61 11.58 -37.14
CA LYS A 350 32.11 10.38 -36.46
C LYS A 350 31.73 9.28 -37.44
N VAL A 351 31.37 9.60 -38.67
CA VAL A 351 30.91 8.68 -39.70
C VAL A 351 32.03 8.02 -40.47
N GLU A 352 33.14 8.74 -40.71
CA GLU A 352 34.28 8.25 -41.52
C GLU A 352 35.38 7.56 -40.67
N GLY A 353 35.14 7.33 -39.36
CA GLY A 353 35.97 6.46 -38.51
C GLY A 353 37.47 6.76 -38.57
N ARG A 354 37.88 7.92 -38.05
CA ARG A 354 39.29 8.20 -37.69
C ARG A 354 39.43 8.42 -36.23
#